data_2fd7f2f68151319c3720494037c7b26d
#
_entry.id   2fd7f2f68151319c3720494037c7b26d
#
_cell.length_a   1.000
_cell.length_b   1.000
_cell.length_c   1.000
_cell.angle_alpha   90.00
_cell.angle_beta   90.00
_cell.angle_gamma   90.00
#
_symmetry.space_group_name_H-M   'P 1'
#
loop_
_entity.id
_entity.type
_entity.pdbx_description
1 polymer ?
#
loop_
_entity_poly.entity_id
_entity_poly.type
_entity_poly.pdbx_seq_one_letter_code
_entity_poly.pdbx_strand_id
1 'polypeptide(L)'
;MRTPRWPECHIPEWAEGLSKKDQQASILKLVEKVVLRYQNEKSIVMWQVENEPFFPFGQCPRTDKGVLKKEIALVKSLDLQDRPVAISDSGEWSFWITAASLGDKVATTLHRKIWFKELKSYVLYPLRPVFYWRKAQIIARLFNKEVIGGELQAEPWCPGGLNKCSALEQKKTMDLGQFKNNIKFAQETGLKEFYLWGAEWWYWMKEKQQNPEIWEETKKLFK
;
A
#
# COMPACT_ATOMS: atom_id res chain seq x y z
N MET A 1 14.68 0.30 1.03
CA MET A 1 13.35 0.02 0.42
C MET A 1 12.29 0.10 1.51
N ARG A 2 11.20 0.78 1.25
CA ARG A 2 10.05 0.84 2.13
C ARG A 2 9.07 -0.28 1.80
N THR A 3 8.47 -0.85 2.81
CA THR A 3 7.49 -1.95 2.72
C THR A 3 6.20 -1.55 3.44
N PRO A 4 5.03 -2.12 3.08
CA PRO A 4 3.74 -1.72 3.65
C PRO A 4 3.49 -2.30 5.05
N ARG A 5 4.50 -2.34 5.92
CA ARG A 5 4.39 -2.81 7.30
C ARG A 5 5.31 -2.01 8.22
N TRP A 6 4.79 -1.64 9.41
CA TRP A 6 5.59 -0.96 10.43
C TRP A 6 6.84 -1.80 10.80
N PRO A 7 8.03 -1.21 10.93
CA PRO A 7 8.37 0.23 10.87
C PRO A 7 8.56 0.80 9.45
N GLU A 8 8.11 0.15 8.40
CA GLU A 8 8.21 0.50 6.98
C GLU A 8 9.62 0.29 6.40
N CYS A 9 10.67 0.68 7.11
CA CYS A 9 12.05 0.44 6.72
C CYS A 9 12.66 -0.65 7.58
N HIS A 10 12.89 -1.80 6.97
CA HIS A 10 13.54 -2.95 7.58
C HIS A 10 14.98 -3.00 7.09
N ILE A 11 15.87 -2.25 7.75
CA ILE A 11 17.30 -2.28 7.44
C ILE A 11 17.89 -3.52 8.11
N PRO A 12 18.43 -4.48 7.38
CA PRO A 12 19.07 -5.65 7.98
C PRO A 12 20.39 -5.25 8.67
N GLU A 13 20.75 -5.96 9.75
CA GLU A 13 21.93 -5.65 10.55
C GLU A 13 23.21 -5.45 9.72
N TRP A 14 23.43 -6.31 8.70
CA TRP A 14 24.59 -6.18 7.82
C TRP A 14 24.63 -4.86 7.03
N ALA A 15 23.52 -4.17 6.88
CA ALA A 15 23.42 -2.92 6.12
C ALA A 15 23.41 -1.66 6.99
N GLU A 16 23.31 -1.79 8.32
CA GLU A 16 23.25 -0.63 9.23
C GLU A 16 24.53 0.21 9.20
N GLY A 17 25.69 -0.43 9.03
CA GLY A 17 27.00 0.24 8.93
C GLY A 17 27.35 0.78 7.54
N LEU A 18 26.52 0.54 6.52
CA LEU A 18 26.81 0.97 5.16
C LEU A 18 26.54 2.45 4.95
N SER A 19 27.32 3.07 4.04
CA SER A 19 27.01 4.42 3.56
C SER A 19 25.63 4.44 2.85
N LYS A 20 24.98 5.59 2.79
CA LYS A 20 23.72 5.76 2.02
C LYS A 20 23.88 5.31 0.56
N LYS A 21 25.02 5.58 -0.05
CA LYS A 21 25.33 5.17 -1.42
C LYS A 21 25.37 3.65 -1.56
N ASP A 22 25.98 2.95 -0.61
CA ASP A 22 26.09 1.49 -0.64
C ASP A 22 24.75 0.82 -0.31
N GLN A 23 23.97 1.39 0.60
CA GLN A 23 22.58 0.96 0.86
C GLN A 23 21.74 1.08 -0.41
N GLN A 24 21.79 2.22 -1.12
CA GLN A 24 21.09 2.42 -2.38
C GLN A 24 21.54 1.45 -3.47
N ALA A 25 22.85 1.21 -3.59
CA ALA A 25 23.38 0.22 -4.53
C ALA A 25 22.85 -1.20 -4.21
N SER A 26 22.74 -1.53 -2.92
CA SER A 26 22.19 -2.82 -2.48
C SER A 26 20.69 -2.95 -2.80
N ILE A 27 19.93 -1.86 -2.65
CA ILE A 27 18.51 -1.83 -3.05
C ILE A 27 18.35 -2.04 -4.55
N LEU A 28 19.14 -1.34 -5.38
CA LEU A 28 19.11 -1.51 -6.84
C LEU A 28 19.46 -2.96 -7.24
N LYS A 29 20.45 -3.58 -6.61
CA LYS A 29 20.76 -5.02 -6.83
C LYS A 29 19.59 -5.94 -6.44
N LEU A 30 18.86 -5.61 -5.37
CA LEU A 30 17.68 -6.37 -4.98
C LEU A 30 16.57 -6.24 -6.03
N VAL A 31 16.28 -5.00 -6.47
CA VAL A 31 15.29 -4.72 -7.53
C VAL A 31 15.66 -5.49 -8.80
N GLU A 32 16.92 -5.42 -9.25
CA GLU A 32 17.42 -6.15 -10.40
C GLU A 32 17.15 -7.66 -10.29
N LYS A 33 17.55 -8.27 -9.19
CA LYS A 33 17.37 -9.72 -8.97
C LYS A 33 15.88 -10.12 -8.95
N VAL A 34 15.03 -9.30 -8.33
CA VAL A 34 13.60 -9.59 -8.27
C VAL A 34 12.96 -9.48 -9.65
N VAL A 35 13.24 -8.42 -10.40
CA VAL A 35 12.67 -8.23 -11.73
C VAL A 35 13.14 -9.33 -12.69
N LEU A 36 14.44 -9.62 -12.75
CA LEU A 36 15.00 -10.67 -13.60
C LEU A 36 14.43 -12.06 -13.26
N ARG A 37 14.21 -12.35 -11.96
CA ARG A 37 13.60 -13.62 -11.54
C ARG A 37 12.17 -13.78 -12.04
N TYR A 38 11.39 -12.71 -12.01
CA TYR A 38 9.95 -12.76 -12.26
C TYR A 38 9.53 -12.11 -13.59
N GLN A 39 10.46 -11.68 -14.42
CA GLN A 39 10.16 -11.00 -15.69
C GLN A 39 9.26 -11.79 -16.62
N ASN A 40 9.33 -13.14 -16.58
CA ASN A 40 8.52 -14.03 -17.41
C ASN A 40 7.22 -14.49 -16.73
N GLU A 41 6.98 -14.07 -15.47
CA GLU A 41 5.80 -14.49 -14.73
C GLU A 41 4.55 -13.73 -15.21
N LYS A 42 3.62 -14.43 -15.82
CA LYS A 42 2.41 -13.83 -16.42
C LYS A 42 1.37 -13.37 -15.41
N SER A 43 1.42 -13.86 -14.19
CA SER A 43 0.50 -13.44 -13.12
C SER A 43 0.85 -12.04 -12.56
N ILE A 44 2.06 -11.56 -12.80
CA ILE A 44 2.44 -10.19 -12.43
C ILE A 44 1.91 -9.23 -13.49
N VAL A 45 1.05 -8.33 -13.08
CA VAL A 45 0.42 -7.32 -13.97
C VAL A 45 1.02 -5.93 -13.81
N MET A 46 1.78 -5.70 -12.74
CA MET A 46 2.30 -4.38 -12.39
C MET A 46 3.45 -4.51 -11.37
N TRP A 47 4.36 -3.54 -11.34
CA TRP A 47 5.40 -3.40 -10.34
C TRP A 47 5.13 -2.23 -9.40
N GLN A 48 5.42 -2.40 -8.12
CA GLN A 48 5.51 -1.31 -7.14
C GLN A 48 6.91 -1.33 -6.52
N VAL A 49 7.67 -0.24 -6.63
CA VAL A 49 9.09 -0.23 -6.22
C VAL A 49 9.33 0.21 -4.79
N GLU A 50 8.53 1.11 -4.26
CA GLU A 50 8.58 1.61 -2.87
C GLU A 50 7.16 1.77 -2.33
N ASN A 51 7.00 1.65 -1.01
CA ASN A 51 5.72 1.93 -0.37
C ASN A 51 5.67 3.37 0.14
N GLU A 52 4.67 4.14 -0.28
CA GLU A 52 4.43 5.54 0.14
C GLU A 52 5.73 6.37 0.28
N PRO A 53 6.58 6.43 -0.76
CA PRO A 53 7.95 6.93 -0.64
C PRO A 53 8.04 8.39 -0.16
N PHE A 54 6.99 9.17 -0.35
CA PHE A 54 6.95 10.59 -0.01
C PHE A 54 6.13 10.91 1.25
N PHE A 55 5.44 9.92 1.79
CA PHE A 55 4.67 10.09 3.01
C PHE A 55 5.59 9.90 4.25
N PRO A 56 5.63 10.87 5.18
CA PRO A 56 6.53 10.82 6.34
C PRO A 56 5.97 9.89 7.44
N PHE A 57 5.84 8.61 7.14
CA PHE A 57 5.35 7.60 8.05
C PHE A 57 6.41 6.53 8.30
N GLY A 58 6.35 5.87 9.47
CA GLY A 58 7.31 4.84 9.84
C GLY A 58 8.65 5.41 10.33
N GLN A 59 9.62 4.52 10.50
CA GLN A 59 10.99 4.84 10.93
C GLN A 59 11.93 4.92 9.73
N CYS A 60 11.50 5.59 8.68
CA CYS A 60 12.23 5.67 7.42
C CYS A 60 12.89 7.02 7.20
N PRO A 61 14.09 7.04 6.61
CA PRO A 61 14.63 8.27 6.05
C PRO A 61 13.71 8.74 4.89
N ARG A 62 13.72 10.03 4.61
CA ARG A 62 13.00 10.57 3.45
C ARG A 62 13.58 9.95 2.17
N THR A 63 12.69 9.47 1.31
CA THR A 63 13.08 8.93 0.01
C THR A 63 13.52 10.08 -0.91
N ASP A 64 14.69 9.90 -1.53
CA ASP A 64 15.19 10.80 -2.56
C ASP A 64 14.50 10.47 -3.88
N LYS A 65 13.92 11.51 -4.52
CA LYS A 65 13.28 11.37 -5.85
C LYS A 65 14.25 10.83 -6.91
N GLY A 66 15.53 11.16 -6.82
CA GLY A 66 16.54 10.68 -7.75
C GLY A 66 16.80 9.17 -7.61
N VAL A 67 16.74 8.65 -6.39
CA VAL A 67 16.84 7.21 -6.12
C VAL A 67 15.63 6.48 -6.67
N LEU A 68 14.43 6.94 -6.36
CA LEU A 68 13.20 6.34 -6.88
C LEU A 68 13.15 6.33 -8.41
N LYS A 69 13.62 7.41 -9.07
CA LYS A 69 13.75 7.44 -10.54
C LYS A 69 14.69 6.36 -11.06
N LYS A 70 15.81 6.09 -10.37
CA LYS A 70 16.73 5.02 -10.75
C LYS A 70 16.10 3.64 -10.59
N GLU A 71 15.35 3.42 -9.51
CA GLU A 71 14.63 2.16 -9.29
C GLU A 71 13.57 1.93 -10.39
N ILE A 72 12.76 2.94 -10.72
CA ILE A 72 11.77 2.86 -11.80
C ILE A 72 12.45 2.60 -13.15
N ALA A 73 13.51 3.33 -13.47
CA ALA A 73 14.25 3.15 -14.73
C ALA A 73 14.85 1.75 -14.84
N LEU A 74 15.37 1.21 -13.72
CA LEU A 74 15.92 -0.14 -13.67
C LEU A 74 14.81 -1.19 -13.91
N VAL A 75 13.67 -1.09 -13.25
CA VAL A 75 12.53 -1.99 -13.49
C VAL A 75 12.14 -1.96 -14.96
N LYS A 76 11.94 -0.77 -15.53
CA LYS A 76 11.52 -0.61 -16.93
C LYS A 76 12.56 -1.14 -17.92
N SER A 77 13.86 -1.05 -17.61
CA SER A 77 14.89 -1.57 -18.49
C SER A 77 15.01 -3.10 -18.48
N LEU A 78 14.55 -3.75 -17.42
CA LEU A 78 14.67 -5.19 -17.22
C LEU A 78 13.35 -5.95 -17.52
N ASP A 79 12.21 -5.27 -17.40
CA ASP A 79 10.90 -5.89 -17.61
C ASP A 79 10.55 -5.98 -19.08
N LEU A 80 10.75 -7.16 -19.68
CA LEU A 80 10.50 -7.41 -21.09
C LEU A 80 9.01 -7.37 -21.50
N GLN A 81 8.10 -7.32 -20.53
CA GLN A 81 6.65 -7.24 -20.78
C GLN A 81 6.11 -5.82 -20.71
N ASP A 82 6.96 -4.81 -20.48
CA ASP A 82 6.59 -3.39 -20.39
C ASP A 82 5.44 -3.13 -19.40
N ARG A 83 5.45 -3.83 -18.27
CA ARG A 83 4.40 -3.70 -17.25
C ARG A 83 4.47 -2.32 -16.58
N PRO A 84 3.32 -1.75 -16.20
CA PRO A 84 3.30 -0.45 -15.55
C PRO A 84 3.99 -0.49 -14.18
N VAL A 85 4.66 0.60 -13.82
CA VAL A 85 5.18 0.83 -12.48
C VAL A 85 4.24 1.76 -11.72
N ALA A 86 3.64 1.24 -10.66
CA ALA A 86 2.81 2.02 -9.74
C ALA A 86 3.66 2.64 -8.63
N ILE A 87 3.30 3.85 -8.22
CA ILE A 87 3.84 4.50 -7.03
C ILE A 87 2.71 4.69 -6.04
N SER A 88 2.86 4.11 -4.84
CA SER A 88 1.87 4.30 -3.79
C SER A 88 2.05 5.65 -3.09
N ASP A 89 0.93 6.20 -2.63
CA ASP A 89 0.92 7.46 -1.88
C ASP A 89 -0.32 7.52 -0.99
N SER A 90 -0.24 8.27 0.12
CA SER A 90 -1.33 8.37 1.08
C SER A 90 -2.61 8.94 0.45
N GLY A 91 -3.70 8.22 0.63
CA GLY A 91 -5.01 8.66 0.19
C GLY A 91 -5.54 9.83 1.00
N GLU A 92 -5.23 9.84 2.28
CA GLU A 92 -5.76 10.78 3.26
C GLU A 92 -4.95 12.07 3.35
N TRP A 93 -3.61 11.99 3.15
CA TRP A 93 -2.67 13.06 3.48
C TRP A 93 -1.86 13.62 2.30
N SER A 94 -1.99 13.02 1.10
CA SER A 94 -1.25 13.43 -0.10
C SER A 94 -2.16 13.88 -1.24
N PHE A 95 -1.62 14.73 -2.13
CA PHE A 95 -2.28 15.14 -3.38
C PHE A 95 -1.89 14.27 -4.58
N TRP A 96 -0.99 13.28 -4.40
CA TRP A 96 -0.54 12.33 -5.43
C TRP A 96 0.28 12.92 -6.58
N ILE A 97 0.52 14.21 -6.59
CA ILE A 97 1.22 14.93 -7.69
C ILE A 97 2.62 14.35 -7.93
N THR A 98 3.37 14.11 -6.84
CA THR A 98 4.73 13.58 -6.98
C THR A 98 4.70 12.13 -7.48
N ALA A 99 3.82 11.28 -6.95
CA ALA A 99 3.65 9.91 -7.40
C ALA A 99 3.26 9.86 -8.89
N ALA A 100 2.27 10.67 -9.29
CA ALA A 100 1.84 10.78 -10.69
C ALA A 100 2.93 11.28 -11.63
N SER A 101 3.83 12.15 -11.16
CA SER A 101 4.94 12.64 -11.99
C SER A 101 6.03 11.59 -12.28
N LEU A 102 6.05 10.50 -11.52
CA LEU A 102 7.11 9.48 -11.58
C LEU A 102 6.61 8.12 -12.08
N GLY A 103 5.51 7.62 -11.53
CA GLY A 103 4.95 6.32 -11.88
C GLY A 103 4.09 6.32 -13.15
N ASP A 104 3.73 5.15 -13.64
CA ASP A 104 2.74 4.98 -14.71
C ASP A 104 1.32 4.99 -14.16
N LYS A 105 1.14 4.48 -12.92
CA LYS A 105 -0.09 4.55 -12.14
C LYS A 105 0.18 5.12 -10.75
N VAL A 106 -0.84 5.70 -10.15
CA VAL A 106 -0.83 6.06 -8.71
C VAL A 106 -1.63 5.02 -7.95
N ALA A 107 -1.03 4.41 -6.94
CA ALA A 107 -1.69 3.47 -6.04
C ALA A 107 -2.00 4.18 -4.71
N THR A 108 -3.26 4.58 -4.50
CA THR A 108 -3.66 5.29 -3.28
C THR A 108 -3.99 4.33 -2.15
N THR A 109 -3.67 4.71 -0.92
CA THR A 109 -4.24 4.05 0.27
C THR A 109 -5.67 4.53 0.51
N LEU A 110 -6.51 3.66 1.09
CA LEU A 110 -7.86 3.95 1.57
C LEU A 110 -8.00 3.34 2.98
N HIS A 111 -7.48 4.05 3.96
CA HIS A 111 -7.63 3.70 5.36
C HIS A 111 -8.85 4.43 5.94
N ARG A 112 -9.74 3.69 6.59
CA ARG A 112 -11.00 4.27 7.10
C ARG A 112 -10.98 4.48 8.59
N LYS A 113 -10.65 3.46 9.35
CA LYS A 113 -10.69 3.50 10.81
C LYS A 113 -9.38 2.99 11.38
N ILE A 114 -8.65 3.89 12.02
CA ILE A 114 -7.28 3.63 12.49
C ILE A 114 -7.12 3.96 13.98
N TRP A 115 -6.10 3.37 14.62
CA TRP A 115 -5.57 3.91 15.85
C TRP A 115 -4.64 5.09 15.55
N PHE A 116 -5.00 6.27 16.05
CA PHE A 116 -4.19 7.47 15.90
C PHE A 116 -3.35 7.68 17.16
N LYS A 117 -2.05 7.45 17.03
CA LYS A 117 -1.12 7.37 18.17
C LYS A 117 -1.04 8.69 18.94
N GLU A 118 -1.01 9.82 18.25
CA GLU A 118 -0.88 11.16 18.81
C GLU A 118 -2.10 11.54 19.65
N LEU A 119 -3.28 11.11 19.26
CA LEU A 119 -4.52 11.32 20.01
C LEU A 119 -4.86 10.19 20.98
N LYS A 120 -4.08 9.09 20.99
CA LYS A 120 -4.34 7.87 21.76
C LYS A 120 -5.80 7.42 21.62
N SER A 121 -6.35 7.49 20.40
CA SER A 121 -7.75 7.23 20.13
C SER A 121 -7.96 6.58 18.76
N TYR A 122 -9.11 5.92 18.61
CA TYR A 122 -9.57 5.42 17.31
C TYR A 122 -10.22 6.56 16.53
N VAL A 123 -9.77 6.74 15.30
CA VAL A 123 -10.26 7.80 14.41
C VAL A 123 -10.85 7.18 13.17
N LEU A 124 -12.06 7.60 12.81
CA LEU A 124 -12.65 7.38 11.49
C LEU A 124 -12.32 8.61 10.65
N TYR A 125 -11.61 8.43 9.54
CA TYR A 125 -11.32 9.55 8.64
C TYR A 125 -12.62 10.13 8.06
N PRO A 126 -12.87 11.43 8.21
CA PRO A 126 -14.12 12.08 7.78
C PRO A 126 -14.16 12.35 6.27
N LEU A 127 -13.29 11.70 5.51
CA LEU A 127 -13.20 11.87 4.06
C LEU A 127 -14.35 11.11 3.38
N ARG A 128 -14.98 11.76 2.40
CA ARG A 128 -16.05 11.16 1.58
C ARG A 128 -15.46 10.54 0.30
N PRO A 129 -16.14 9.57 -0.32
CA PRO A 129 -15.67 8.94 -1.57
C PRO A 129 -15.38 9.97 -2.68
N VAL A 130 -16.18 11.01 -2.79
CA VAL A 130 -16.00 12.10 -3.77
C VAL A 130 -14.66 12.83 -3.65
N PHE A 131 -14.03 12.82 -2.47
CA PHE A 131 -12.69 13.39 -2.28
C PHE A 131 -11.65 12.63 -3.10
N TYR A 132 -11.67 11.29 -3.05
CA TYR A 132 -10.78 10.44 -3.83
C TYR A 132 -11.09 10.56 -5.33
N TRP A 133 -12.35 10.55 -5.69
CA TRP A 133 -12.79 10.76 -7.08
C TRP A 133 -12.24 12.06 -7.65
N ARG A 134 -12.40 13.19 -6.96
CA ARG A 134 -11.91 14.50 -7.42
C ARG A 134 -10.40 14.51 -7.61
N LYS A 135 -9.65 13.95 -6.66
CA LYS A 135 -8.19 13.83 -6.77
C LYS A 135 -7.80 12.99 -7.99
N ALA A 136 -8.47 11.85 -8.20
CA ALA A 136 -8.22 11.00 -9.35
C ALA A 136 -8.50 11.73 -10.69
N GLN A 137 -9.57 12.52 -10.76
CA GLN A 137 -9.86 13.35 -11.95
C GLN A 137 -8.78 14.40 -12.19
N ILE A 138 -8.23 15.01 -11.15
CA ILE A 138 -7.11 15.97 -11.27
C ILE A 138 -5.87 15.25 -11.82
N ILE A 139 -5.52 14.08 -11.29
CA ILE A 139 -4.38 13.28 -11.77
C ILE A 139 -4.59 12.88 -13.24
N ALA A 140 -5.76 12.40 -13.60
CA ALA A 140 -6.07 12.03 -14.98
C ALA A 140 -5.92 13.22 -15.94
N ARG A 141 -6.40 14.40 -15.56
CA ARG A 141 -6.32 15.61 -16.41
C ARG A 141 -4.91 16.17 -16.55
N LEU A 142 -4.14 16.20 -15.45
CA LEU A 142 -2.82 16.84 -15.45
C LEU A 142 -1.71 15.91 -15.94
N PHE A 143 -1.83 14.61 -15.71
CA PHE A 143 -0.76 13.65 -15.97
C PHE A 143 -1.16 12.55 -16.96
N ASN A 144 -2.43 12.49 -17.36
CA ASN A 144 -2.99 11.40 -18.18
C ASN A 144 -2.70 10.01 -17.55
N LYS A 145 -2.88 9.89 -16.25
CA LYS A 145 -2.58 8.66 -15.50
C LYS A 145 -3.78 8.20 -14.67
N GLU A 146 -3.86 6.88 -14.51
CA GLU A 146 -4.87 6.22 -13.69
C GLU A 146 -4.48 6.21 -12.22
N VAL A 147 -5.49 6.33 -11.36
CA VAL A 147 -5.38 6.12 -9.92
C VAL A 147 -6.13 4.84 -9.55
N ILE A 148 -5.46 3.95 -8.84
CA ILE A 148 -6.01 2.69 -8.32
C ILE A 148 -5.97 2.69 -6.80
N GLY A 149 -6.81 1.89 -6.15
CA GLY A 149 -6.74 1.64 -4.71
C GLY A 149 -5.66 0.60 -4.40
N GLY A 150 -4.44 1.05 -4.10
CA GLY A 150 -3.31 0.15 -3.81
C GLY A 150 -3.40 -0.55 -2.46
N GLU A 151 -4.03 0.11 -1.47
CA GLU A 151 -4.26 -0.46 -0.13
C GLU A 151 -5.65 -0.08 0.37
N LEU A 152 -6.63 -0.96 0.17
CA LEU A 152 -7.93 -0.81 0.83
C LEU A 152 -7.90 -1.52 2.18
N GLN A 153 -8.13 -0.77 3.26
CA GLN A 153 -8.12 -1.33 4.61
C GLN A 153 -9.13 -2.47 4.76
N ALA A 154 -8.62 -3.65 5.01
CA ALA A 154 -9.40 -4.86 5.23
C ALA A 154 -8.89 -5.68 6.42
N GLU A 155 -8.00 -5.11 7.24
CA GLU A 155 -7.55 -5.66 8.52
C GLU A 155 -7.62 -4.60 9.62
N PRO A 156 -7.55 -5.01 10.91
CA PRO A 156 -7.56 -4.08 12.03
C PRO A 156 -6.33 -3.19 12.05
N TRP A 157 -6.52 -1.97 12.53
CA TRP A 157 -5.44 -1.07 12.89
C TRP A 157 -5.40 -0.87 14.40
N CYS A 158 -4.46 -1.49 15.06
CA CYS A 158 -4.38 -1.56 16.52
C CYS A 158 -3.22 -0.74 17.10
N PRO A 159 -3.32 -0.32 18.38
CA PRO A 159 -2.16 0.18 19.12
C PRO A 159 -1.12 -0.93 19.28
N GLY A 160 0.15 -0.66 18.96
CA GLY A 160 1.26 -1.58 19.19
C GLY A 160 1.36 -2.77 18.21
N GLY A 161 0.57 -2.78 17.15
CA GLY A 161 0.60 -3.81 16.11
C GLY A 161 -0.40 -4.94 16.31
N LEU A 162 -0.75 -5.59 15.21
CA LEU A 162 -1.86 -6.54 15.12
C LEU A 162 -1.64 -7.79 16.00
N ASN A 163 -0.41 -8.28 16.09
CA ASN A 163 -0.04 -9.46 16.86
C ASN A 163 -0.10 -9.25 18.40
N LYS A 164 -0.23 -8.01 18.86
CA LYS A 164 -0.35 -7.65 20.28
C LYS A 164 -1.76 -7.26 20.68
N CYS A 165 -2.70 -7.26 19.74
CA CYS A 165 -4.08 -6.87 19.96
C CYS A 165 -4.98 -8.07 20.26
N SER A 166 -5.81 -7.96 21.30
CA SER A 166 -6.89 -8.92 21.54
C SER A 166 -7.94 -8.88 20.41
N ALA A 167 -8.68 -9.96 20.23
CA ALA A 167 -9.77 -10.02 19.25
C ALA A 167 -10.84 -8.93 19.48
N LEU A 168 -11.09 -8.56 20.73
CA LEU A 168 -12.01 -7.48 21.08
C LEU A 168 -11.47 -6.11 20.64
N GLU A 169 -10.17 -5.89 20.80
CA GLU A 169 -9.51 -4.65 20.36
C GLU A 169 -9.50 -4.54 18.84
N GLN A 170 -9.24 -5.64 18.13
CA GLN A 170 -9.26 -5.72 16.68
C GLN A 170 -10.62 -5.31 16.10
N LYS A 171 -11.73 -5.75 16.71
CA LYS A 171 -13.09 -5.41 16.30
C LYS A 171 -13.40 -3.91 16.35
N LYS A 172 -12.64 -3.12 17.10
CA LYS A 172 -12.86 -1.67 17.14
C LYS A 172 -12.59 -0.98 15.79
N THR A 173 -11.71 -1.55 14.99
CA THR A 173 -11.34 -0.99 13.68
C THR A 173 -11.69 -1.88 12.50
N MET A 174 -11.89 -3.18 12.74
CA MET A 174 -12.27 -4.12 11.70
C MET A 174 -13.12 -5.26 12.26
N ASP A 175 -14.33 -5.34 11.80
CA ASP A 175 -15.26 -6.46 11.88
C ASP A 175 -15.91 -6.66 10.51
N LEU A 176 -16.80 -7.63 10.37
CA LEU A 176 -17.50 -7.88 9.10
C LEU A 176 -18.29 -6.65 8.61
N GLY A 177 -18.91 -5.89 9.53
CA GLY A 177 -19.65 -4.67 9.20
C GLY A 177 -18.72 -3.58 8.66
N GLN A 178 -17.60 -3.34 9.34
CA GLN A 178 -16.59 -2.37 8.88
C GLN A 178 -15.96 -2.80 7.56
N PHE A 179 -15.69 -4.10 7.37
CA PHE A 179 -15.20 -4.63 6.10
C PHE A 179 -16.14 -4.29 4.94
N LYS A 180 -17.43 -4.63 5.08
CA LYS A 180 -18.47 -4.32 4.07
C LYS A 180 -18.59 -2.81 3.80
N ASN A 181 -18.52 -1.99 4.85
CA ASN A 181 -18.55 -0.54 4.71
C ASN A 181 -17.34 -0.01 3.95
N ASN A 182 -16.14 -0.58 4.16
CA ASN A 182 -14.94 -0.19 3.43
C ASN A 182 -15.04 -0.57 1.95
N ILE A 183 -15.57 -1.76 1.62
CA ILE A 183 -15.82 -2.17 0.23
C ILE A 183 -16.82 -1.23 -0.45
N LYS A 184 -17.95 -0.96 0.20
CA LYS A 184 -18.95 -0.01 -0.33
C LYS A 184 -18.34 1.38 -0.55
N PHE A 185 -17.58 1.89 0.42
CA PHE A 185 -16.88 3.16 0.30
C PHE A 185 -15.93 3.18 -0.91
N ALA A 186 -15.15 2.12 -1.08
CA ALA A 186 -14.23 2.00 -2.21
C ALA A 186 -14.98 2.06 -3.55
N GLN A 187 -16.06 1.31 -3.70
CA GLN A 187 -16.91 1.33 -4.91
C GLN A 187 -17.45 2.74 -5.20
N GLU A 188 -17.85 3.48 -4.18
CA GLU A 188 -18.37 4.85 -4.31
C GLU A 188 -17.29 5.89 -4.70
N THR A 189 -15.98 5.57 -4.60
CA THR A 189 -14.90 6.44 -5.07
C THR A 189 -14.82 6.54 -6.59
N GLY A 190 -15.43 5.59 -7.31
CA GLY A 190 -15.34 5.51 -8.77
C GLY A 190 -13.98 5.07 -9.32
N LEU A 191 -13.03 4.67 -8.47
CA LEU A 191 -11.82 3.98 -8.90
C LEU A 191 -12.18 2.57 -9.37
N LYS A 192 -11.43 2.03 -10.33
CA LYS A 192 -11.81 0.78 -11.01
C LYS A 192 -11.14 -0.47 -10.45
N GLU A 193 -10.02 -0.31 -9.78
CA GLU A 193 -9.15 -1.40 -9.34
C GLU A 193 -8.77 -1.19 -7.87
N PHE A 194 -8.86 -2.24 -7.06
CA PHE A 194 -8.52 -2.18 -5.63
C PHE A 194 -7.74 -3.42 -5.20
N TYR A 195 -6.71 -3.21 -4.40
CA TYR A 195 -5.97 -4.24 -3.69
C TYR A 195 -6.34 -4.18 -2.22
N LEU A 196 -6.84 -5.30 -1.69
CA LEU A 196 -7.27 -5.41 -0.29
C LEU A 196 -6.06 -5.68 0.61
N TRP A 197 -5.90 -4.86 1.63
CA TRP A 197 -4.81 -4.99 2.60
C TRP A 197 -5.29 -5.74 3.84
N GLY A 198 -4.83 -7.00 4.03
CA GLY A 198 -5.21 -7.82 5.20
C GLY A 198 -5.45 -9.30 4.94
N ALA A 199 -5.05 -9.84 3.80
CA ALA A 199 -5.28 -11.25 3.45
C ALA A 199 -4.73 -12.23 4.49
N GLU A 200 -3.55 -11.95 5.06
CA GLU A 200 -2.92 -12.77 6.08
C GLU A 200 -3.75 -12.80 7.37
N TRP A 201 -4.36 -11.65 7.75
CA TRP A 201 -5.22 -11.57 8.92
C TRP A 201 -6.52 -12.36 8.71
N TRP A 202 -7.17 -12.30 7.52
CA TRP A 202 -8.37 -13.09 7.24
C TRP A 202 -8.09 -14.58 7.31
N TYR A 203 -6.94 -15.00 6.77
CA TYR A 203 -6.50 -16.39 6.82
C TYR A 203 -6.24 -16.84 8.26
N TRP A 204 -5.55 -16.01 9.05
CA TRP A 204 -5.31 -16.27 10.47
C TRP A 204 -6.61 -16.33 11.27
N MET A 205 -7.57 -15.43 11.03
CA MET A 205 -8.89 -15.45 11.66
C MET A 205 -9.62 -16.75 11.35
N LYS A 206 -9.62 -17.19 10.10
CA LYS A 206 -10.22 -18.44 9.67
C LYS A 206 -9.56 -19.66 10.32
N GLU A 207 -8.24 -19.80 10.21
CA GLU A 207 -7.51 -21.02 10.59
C GLU A 207 -7.20 -21.11 12.08
N LYS A 208 -6.94 -19.98 12.75
CA LYS A 208 -6.52 -19.94 14.15
C LYS A 208 -7.59 -19.46 15.10
N GLN A 209 -8.51 -18.61 14.66
CA GLN A 209 -9.58 -18.07 15.49
C GLN A 209 -10.95 -18.70 15.21
N GLN A 210 -11.02 -19.66 14.26
CA GLN A 210 -12.25 -20.34 13.84
C GLN A 210 -13.36 -19.34 13.45
N ASN A 211 -12.97 -18.18 12.92
CA ASN A 211 -13.85 -17.14 12.44
C ASN A 211 -13.60 -16.87 10.94
N PRO A 212 -14.33 -17.55 10.03
CA PRO A 212 -14.15 -17.41 8.59
C PRO A 212 -14.95 -16.26 7.96
N GLU A 213 -15.70 -15.45 8.72
CA GLU A 213 -16.70 -14.53 8.18
C GLU A 213 -16.15 -13.60 7.09
N ILE A 214 -15.03 -12.92 7.36
CA ILE A 214 -14.42 -12.01 6.39
C ILE A 214 -13.80 -12.77 5.22
N TRP A 215 -13.19 -13.92 5.48
CA TRP A 215 -12.67 -14.80 4.42
C TRP A 215 -13.77 -15.21 3.43
N GLU A 216 -14.92 -15.67 3.92
CA GLU A 216 -16.05 -16.07 3.07
C GLU A 216 -16.72 -14.88 2.38
N GLU A 217 -16.75 -13.71 3.01
CA GLU A 217 -17.26 -12.49 2.39
C GLU A 217 -16.32 -12.03 1.27
N THR A 218 -14.99 -12.08 1.50
CA THR A 218 -13.98 -11.70 0.51
C THR A 218 -14.07 -12.56 -0.75
N LYS A 219 -14.29 -13.88 -0.62
CA LYS A 219 -14.46 -14.75 -1.80
C LYS A 219 -15.56 -14.31 -2.76
N LYS A 220 -16.58 -13.60 -2.27
CA LYS A 220 -17.67 -13.09 -3.12
C LYS A 220 -17.23 -11.96 -4.03
N LEU A 221 -16.13 -11.28 -3.72
CA LEU A 221 -15.59 -10.16 -4.49
C LEU A 221 -14.76 -10.63 -5.72
N PHE A 222 -14.31 -11.89 -5.72
CA PHE A 222 -13.46 -12.45 -6.76
C PHE A 222 -14.18 -13.50 -7.65
N LYS A 223 -15.48 -13.33 -7.82
CA LYS A 223 -16.32 -14.20 -8.67
C LYS A 223 -16.47 -13.62 -10.07
#